data_1d284abefaf2fd107bd91e47cb4a2269
#
_entry.id   1d284abefaf2fd107bd91e47cb4a2269
#
_cell.length_a   1.000
_cell.length_b   1.000
_cell.length_c   1.000
_cell.angle_alpha   90.00
_cell.angle_beta   90.00
_cell.angle_gamma   90.00
#
_symmetry.space_group_name_H-M   'P 1'
#
loop_
_entity.id
_entity.type
_entity.pdbx_description
1 polymer ?
#
loop_
_entity_poly.entity_id
_entity_poly.type
_entity_poly.pdbx_seq_one_letter_code
_entity_poly.pdbx_strand_id
1 'polypeptide(L)'
;MKTYTNTAFFISLILSISGCNIFESERNRDGKFMKDVVNLEEFNSPYNDYNSNIAQNKYGNFSIVFSSDREKRSHFNLVSFPAFVTYDSKKDKLNLSRNSNGSWVPDFNENAEASSFISKVNGDFNVLGPNFVSTYTNTIVTYGDSEKFSALFYADDASGKLKIKYVSRQGRTGEISEPANFELLNDSHNSAYPSISPYGDRIYFCSDRGGNFDIYELTIPRGSSERVTMENLTKPKSFTLRKVEELSSPFEDKCPYLNGNTMVFTSNRSGGEGGFDIYYSTYTNGRWSQPVNAGQRINTKYDEYRPILPNLNNFSYYPMIFSSDRPGGQGGFDLYMTGLKEIQW
;
A
#
# COMPACT_ATOMS: atom_id res chain seq x y z
N MET A 1 -53.33 65.24 27.50
CA MET A 1 -53.20 63.77 27.40
C MET A 1 -52.04 63.49 26.45
N LYS A 2 -50.89 63.11 26.99
CA LYS A 2 -49.70 62.81 26.21
C LYS A 2 -49.57 61.26 26.21
N THR A 3 -49.70 60.67 25.04
CA THR A 3 -49.52 59.24 24.79
C THR A 3 -48.00 58.97 24.58
N TYR A 4 -47.44 58.11 25.44
CA TYR A 4 -46.06 57.62 25.30
C TYR A 4 -46.16 56.32 24.48
N THR A 5 -45.51 56.30 23.34
CA THR A 5 -45.26 55.10 22.55
C THR A 5 -43.95 54.47 23.01
N ASN A 6 -44.02 53.30 23.60
CA ASN A 6 -42.84 52.47 23.93
C ASN A 6 -42.33 51.76 22.70
N THR A 7 -41.14 52.17 22.24
CA THR A 7 -40.40 51.44 21.20
C THR A 7 -39.49 50.44 21.89
N ALA A 8 -39.84 49.18 21.80
CA ALA A 8 -38.97 48.10 22.29
C ALA A 8 -37.83 47.85 21.29
N PHE A 9 -36.60 48.11 21.70
CA PHE A 9 -35.39 47.70 20.96
C PHE A 9 -35.15 46.23 21.18
N PHE A 10 -35.35 45.40 20.17
CA PHE A 10 -34.86 44.01 20.16
C PHE A 10 -33.39 44.04 19.81
N ILE A 11 -32.51 43.83 20.79
CA ILE A 11 -31.11 43.52 20.60
C ILE A 11 -31.04 42.06 20.22
N SER A 12 -30.87 41.80 18.94
CA SER A 12 -30.55 40.46 18.44
C SER A 12 -29.11 40.15 18.84
N LEU A 13 -28.93 39.33 19.87
CA LEU A 13 -27.65 38.76 20.29
C LEU A 13 -27.31 37.66 19.27
N ILE A 14 -26.52 38.00 18.26
CA ILE A 14 -25.90 37.00 17.38
C ILE A 14 -24.84 36.28 18.21
N LEU A 15 -25.22 35.14 18.81
CA LEU A 15 -24.28 34.14 19.28
C LEU A 15 -23.56 33.58 18.07
N SER A 16 -22.35 34.09 17.80
CA SER A 16 -21.37 33.42 16.96
C SER A 16 -20.99 32.13 17.67
N ILE A 17 -21.70 31.06 17.34
CA ILE A 17 -21.25 29.72 17.65
C ILE A 17 -19.99 29.54 16.85
N SER A 18 -18.84 29.68 17.50
CA SER A 18 -17.57 29.20 16.99
C SER A 18 -17.73 27.67 16.88
N GLY A 19 -18.30 27.22 15.79
CA GLY A 19 -18.30 25.81 15.45
C GLY A 19 -16.83 25.40 15.40
N CYS A 20 -16.39 24.57 16.33
CA CYS A 20 -15.15 23.81 16.17
C CYS A 20 -15.27 23.16 14.81
N ASN A 21 -14.48 23.64 13.87
CA ASN A 21 -14.38 23.10 12.53
C ASN A 21 -13.76 21.69 12.65
N ILE A 22 -14.63 20.69 12.80
CA ILE A 22 -14.26 19.27 12.68
C ILE A 22 -13.69 18.98 11.27
N PHE A 23 -13.83 19.92 10.34
CA PHE A 23 -13.29 19.89 8.97
C PHE A 23 -11.92 20.57 8.79
N GLU A 24 -11.28 21.07 9.85
CA GLU A 24 -9.91 21.62 9.72
C GLU A 24 -8.85 20.58 9.40
N SER A 25 -9.14 19.30 9.59
CA SER A 25 -8.22 18.22 9.18
C SER A 25 -8.03 18.13 7.64
N GLU A 26 -8.93 18.68 6.85
CA GLU A 26 -8.77 18.73 5.39
C GLU A 26 -7.94 19.91 4.89
N ARG A 27 -7.76 20.97 5.69
CA ARG A 27 -7.00 22.16 5.29
C ARG A 27 -5.49 22.02 5.43
N ASN A 28 -5.00 21.07 6.19
CA ASN A 28 -3.57 20.78 6.34
C ASN A 28 -3.02 19.80 5.29
N ARG A 29 -3.76 19.56 4.20
CA ARG A 29 -3.29 18.80 3.04
C ARG A 29 -2.26 19.54 2.18
N ASP A 30 -1.83 20.74 2.57
CA ASP A 30 -0.94 21.60 1.79
C ASP A 30 0.55 21.34 1.99
N GLY A 31 0.94 20.21 2.53
CA GLY A 31 2.32 19.76 2.44
C GLY A 31 2.62 19.48 0.96
N LYS A 32 3.40 20.36 0.33
CA LYS A 32 3.90 20.14 -1.03
C LYS A 32 4.96 19.07 -0.96
N PHE A 33 4.53 17.88 -1.21
CA PHE A 33 5.33 16.69 -1.05
C PHE A 33 6.64 16.71 -1.82
N MET A 34 7.64 16.02 -1.27
CA MET A 34 8.98 15.83 -1.78
C MET A 34 9.02 15.77 -3.29
N LYS A 35 9.71 16.75 -3.89
CA LYS A 35 10.10 16.69 -5.29
C LYS A 35 11.25 15.73 -5.53
N ASP A 36 12.00 15.40 -4.48
CA ASP A 36 13.22 14.61 -4.57
C ASP A 36 12.96 13.14 -4.25
N VAL A 37 13.73 12.27 -4.86
CA VAL A 37 13.82 10.86 -4.50
C VAL A 37 14.85 10.71 -3.39
N VAL A 38 14.44 10.14 -2.26
CA VAL A 38 15.27 10.00 -1.06
C VAL A 38 15.52 8.53 -0.79
N ASN A 39 16.78 8.15 -0.61
CA ASN A 39 17.16 6.81 -0.15
C ASN A 39 16.71 6.63 1.30
N LEU A 40 16.09 5.51 1.61
CA LEU A 40 15.68 5.13 2.96
C LEU A 40 16.81 4.41 3.70
N GLU A 41 17.94 5.10 3.86
CA GLU A 41 19.21 4.54 4.38
C GLU A 41 19.06 3.75 5.68
N GLU A 42 18.18 4.20 6.59
CA GLU A 42 17.96 3.51 7.87
C GLU A 42 17.31 2.12 7.71
N PHE A 43 16.68 1.86 6.58
CA PHE A 43 16.01 0.59 6.29
C PHE A 43 16.86 -0.33 5.41
N ASN A 44 17.71 0.26 4.60
CA ASN A 44 18.56 -0.44 3.64
C ASN A 44 19.76 -1.12 4.30
N SER A 45 20.38 -2.05 3.59
CA SER A 45 21.54 -2.81 4.00
C SER A 45 22.51 -3.00 2.83
N PRO A 46 23.75 -3.51 3.05
CA PRO A 46 24.66 -3.86 1.95
C PRO A 46 24.20 -5.02 1.05
N TYR A 47 22.95 -5.44 1.17
CA TYR A 47 22.29 -6.51 0.42
C TYR A 47 21.14 -5.96 -0.42
N ASN A 48 20.33 -6.84 -0.99
CA ASN A 48 19.12 -6.41 -1.71
C ASN A 48 17.97 -6.22 -0.73
N ASP A 49 17.36 -5.05 -0.77
CA ASP A 49 16.21 -4.67 0.01
C ASP A 49 15.11 -4.17 -0.94
N TYR A 50 14.07 -4.97 -1.17
CA TYR A 50 13.07 -4.64 -2.16
C TYR A 50 11.68 -5.20 -1.85
N ASN A 51 10.68 -4.91 -2.69
CA ASN A 51 9.31 -5.40 -2.55
C ASN A 51 8.63 -4.98 -1.25
N SER A 52 8.66 -3.69 -0.93
CA SER A 52 8.10 -3.19 0.31
C SER A 52 6.56 -3.19 0.36
N ASN A 53 6.05 -3.24 1.58
CA ASN A 53 4.67 -2.96 1.95
C ASN A 53 4.63 -2.29 3.33
N ILE A 54 3.53 -1.66 3.65
CA ILE A 54 3.31 -1.06 4.97
C ILE A 54 2.23 -1.85 5.70
N ALA A 55 2.60 -2.38 6.87
CA ALA A 55 1.67 -2.87 7.85
C ALA A 55 1.28 -1.69 8.77
N GLN A 56 0.11 -1.10 8.53
CA GLN A 56 -0.39 0.05 9.27
C GLN A 56 -1.33 -0.36 10.38
N ASN A 57 -1.24 0.30 11.54
CA ASN A 57 -2.25 0.19 12.57
C ASN A 57 -3.22 1.38 12.59
N LYS A 58 -4.23 1.26 13.45
CA LYS A 58 -5.26 2.29 13.62
C LYS A 58 -4.77 3.61 14.25
N TYR A 59 -3.54 3.64 14.79
CA TYR A 59 -2.98 4.81 15.48
C TYR A 59 -2.01 5.61 14.61
N GLY A 60 -1.86 5.23 13.33
CA GLY A 60 -0.98 5.90 12.39
C GLY A 60 0.49 5.49 12.48
N ASN A 61 0.84 4.59 13.42
CA ASN A 61 2.15 3.97 13.44
C ASN A 61 2.16 2.83 12.44
N PHE A 62 3.28 2.56 11.81
CA PHE A 62 3.37 1.48 10.85
C PHE A 62 4.72 0.79 10.90
N SER A 63 4.76 -0.41 10.34
CA SER A 63 5.99 -1.11 10.03
C SER A 63 6.17 -1.16 8.53
N ILE A 64 7.38 -0.90 8.06
CA ILE A 64 7.78 -1.26 6.70
C ILE A 64 8.17 -2.71 6.73
N VAL A 65 7.52 -3.49 5.86
CA VAL A 65 7.83 -4.89 5.61
C VAL A 65 8.34 -5.01 4.19
N PHE A 66 9.44 -5.69 3.99
CA PHE A 66 10.02 -5.87 2.66
C PHE A 66 10.82 -7.17 2.55
N SER A 67 11.09 -7.59 1.33
CA SER A 67 11.93 -8.75 1.04
C SER A 67 13.40 -8.35 1.09
N SER A 68 14.22 -9.14 1.76
CA SER A 68 15.65 -8.90 1.85
C SER A 68 16.43 -10.22 1.90
N ASP A 69 17.62 -10.25 1.29
CA ASP A 69 18.55 -11.38 1.36
C ASP A 69 19.64 -11.17 2.43
N ARG A 70 19.46 -10.15 3.32
CA ARG A 70 20.42 -9.79 4.39
C ARG A 70 20.69 -10.90 5.39
N GLU A 71 19.71 -11.75 5.65
CA GLU A 71 19.82 -12.84 6.62
C GLU A 71 20.37 -14.13 6.00
N LYS A 72 19.91 -14.47 4.81
CA LYS A 72 20.19 -15.74 4.16
C LYS A 72 20.64 -15.56 2.73
N ARG A 73 21.59 -14.80 2.40
CA ARG A 73 22.20 -14.49 1.09
C ARG A 73 21.76 -15.27 -0.17
N SER A 74 21.07 -16.41 0.01
CA SER A 74 20.58 -17.29 -1.05
C SER A 74 19.08 -17.13 -1.33
N HIS A 75 18.34 -16.53 -0.40
CA HIS A 75 16.88 -16.38 -0.49
C HIS A 75 16.43 -15.03 0.07
N PHE A 76 15.39 -14.50 -0.52
CA PHE A 76 14.71 -13.34 -0.01
C PHE A 76 13.69 -13.76 1.06
N ASN A 77 13.87 -13.27 2.27
CA ASN A 77 12.90 -13.38 3.35
C ASN A 77 12.32 -12.01 3.71
N LEU A 78 11.15 -11.99 4.32
CA LEU A 78 10.57 -10.76 4.80
C LEU A 78 11.25 -10.29 6.07
N VAL A 79 11.53 -9.01 6.13
CA VAL A 79 11.98 -8.30 7.33
C VAL A 79 11.01 -7.17 7.63
N SER A 80 10.90 -6.76 8.90
CA SER A 80 10.06 -5.64 9.30
C SER A 80 10.81 -4.69 10.22
N PHE A 81 10.55 -3.40 10.05
CA PHE A 81 11.08 -2.36 10.92
C PHE A 81 9.98 -1.35 11.26
N PRO A 82 9.96 -0.85 12.51
CA PRO A 82 9.09 0.27 12.84
C PRO A 82 9.45 1.48 11.99
N ALA A 83 8.45 2.24 11.59
CA ALA A 83 8.62 3.41 10.75
C ALA A 83 7.81 4.58 11.29
N PHE A 84 8.49 5.70 11.47
CA PHE A 84 7.94 6.94 11.99
C PHE A 84 8.00 8.02 10.93
N VAL A 85 6.86 8.62 10.64
CA VAL A 85 6.75 9.74 9.71
C VAL A 85 6.87 11.04 10.48
N THR A 86 7.76 11.91 10.04
CA THR A 86 7.84 13.30 10.51
C THR A 86 7.85 14.24 9.31
N TYR A 87 7.09 15.33 9.43
CA TYR A 87 7.02 16.34 8.37
C TYR A 87 7.55 17.69 8.89
N ASP A 88 8.59 18.19 8.22
CA ASP A 88 9.13 19.53 8.46
C ASP A 88 8.47 20.52 7.49
N SER A 89 7.45 21.22 7.97
CA SER A 89 6.69 22.19 7.16
C SER A 89 7.51 23.41 6.70
N LYS A 90 8.63 23.73 7.38
CA LYS A 90 9.50 24.83 6.96
C LYS A 90 10.38 24.46 5.78
N LYS A 91 10.74 23.19 5.67
CA LYS A 91 11.57 22.64 4.59
C LYS A 91 10.76 21.88 3.54
N ASP A 92 9.45 21.74 3.77
CA ASP A 92 8.56 20.90 2.94
C ASP A 92 9.12 19.47 2.77
N LYS A 93 9.62 18.92 3.88
CA LYS A 93 10.34 17.65 3.87
C LYS A 93 9.63 16.60 4.73
N LEU A 94 9.22 15.51 4.10
CA LEU A 94 8.80 14.30 4.79
C LEU A 94 10.03 13.44 5.08
N ASN A 95 10.16 13.00 6.32
CA ASN A 95 11.17 12.03 6.72
C ASN A 95 10.50 10.77 7.20
N LEU A 96 11.12 9.65 6.88
CA LEU A 96 10.77 8.34 7.37
C LEU A 96 11.99 7.78 8.10
N SER A 97 11.85 7.44 9.38
CA SER A 97 12.93 6.93 10.21
C SER A 97 12.52 5.71 11.01
N ARG A 98 13.48 4.92 11.45
CA ARG A 98 13.27 3.78 12.35
C ARG A 98 13.12 4.20 13.82
N ASN A 99 13.50 5.42 14.15
CA ASN A 99 13.50 5.95 15.51
C ASN A 99 12.41 7.00 15.68
N SER A 100 11.76 6.99 16.82
CA SER A 100 10.68 7.93 17.15
C SER A 100 11.14 9.39 17.35
N ASN A 101 12.45 9.67 17.37
CA ASN A 101 13.03 10.98 17.60
C ASN A 101 12.40 11.76 18.77
N GLY A 102 12.04 11.05 19.85
CA GLY A 102 11.39 11.63 21.03
C GLY A 102 9.88 11.81 20.92
N SER A 103 9.26 11.42 19.84
CA SER A 103 7.80 11.32 19.74
C SER A 103 7.29 10.25 20.68
N TRP A 104 6.18 10.52 21.39
CA TRP A 104 5.56 9.53 22.25
C TRP A 104 5.10 8.35 21.40
N VAL A 105 5.67 7.18 21.65
CA VAL A 105 5.28 5.92 21.02
C VAL A 105 4.32 5.25 21.98
N PRO A 106 3.04 5.06 21.62
CA PRO A 106 2.17 4.20 22.40
C PRO A 106 2.82 2.80 22.49
N ASP A 107 2.68 2.17 23.63
CA ASP A 107 3.28 0.87 23.99
C ASP A 107 2.75 -0.32 23.13
N PHE A 108 2.33 -0.05 21.91
CA PHE A 108 1.83 -1.02 20.95
C PHE A 108 2.93 -1.40 19.98
N ASN A 109 3.48 -2.58 20.22
CA ASN A 109 4.55 -3.15 19.42
C ASN A 109 4.00 -3.74 18.09
N GLU A 110 3.67 -2.86 17.14
CA GLU A 110 3.15 -3.23 15.82
C GLU A 110 4.17 -3.94 14.97
N ASN A 111 5.42 -3.61 15.20
CA ASN A 111 6.51 -4.38 14.61
C ASN A 111 6.47 -5.83 15.12
N ALA A 112 6.04 -6.07 16.36
CA ALA A 112 5.82 -7.42 16.86
C ALA A 112 4.66 -8.13 16.14
N GLU A 113 3.59 -7.40 15.79
CA GLU A 113 2.51 -8.00 14.99
C GLU A 113 3.03 -8.39 13.60
N ALA A 114 3.65 -7.48 12.87
CA ALA A 114 4.24 -7.76 11.56
C ALA A 114 5.27 -8.90 11.64
N SER A 115 6.17 -8.86 12.63
CA SER A 115 7.18 -9.90 12.87
C SER A 115 6.56 -11.26 13.14
N SER A 116 5.43 -11.32 13.85
CA SER A 116 4.72 -12.58 14.13
C SER A 116 4.16 -13.22 12.85
N PHE A 117 3.63 -12.41 11.93
CA PHE A 117 3.20 -12.91 10.61
C PHE A 117 4.39 -13.36 9.76
N ILE A 118 5.46 -12.57 9.74
CA ILE A 118 6.69 -12.85 8.99
C ILE A 118 7.32 -14.17 9.43
N SER A 119 7.36 -14.44 10.73
CA SER A 119 7.95 -15.69 11.27
C SER A 119 7.23 -16.95 10.81
N LYS A 120 5.97 -16.84 10.36
CA LYS A 120 5.19 -17.96 9.81
C LYS A 120 5.46 -18.22 8.34
N VAL A 121 5.99 -17.24 7.61
CA VAL A 121 6.08 -17.30 6.14
C VAL A 121 7.50 -17.40 5.60
N ASN A 122 8.49 -16.97 6.37
CA ASN A 122 9.90 -17.07 5.98
C ASN A 122 10.41 -18.52 5.99
N GLY A 123 11.30 -18.86 5.07
CA GLY A 123 11.82 -20.21 4.91
C GLY A 123 13.11 -20.27 4.09
N ASP A 124 13.46 -21.46 3.60
CA ASP A 124 14.61 -21.70 2.71
C ASP A 124 14.17 -21.56 1.23
N PHE A 125 13.41 -20.52 0.94
CA PHE A 125 12.87 -20.14 -0.37
C PHE A 125 12.65 -18.62 -0.39
N ASN A 126 12.37 -18.08 -1.57
CA ASN A 126 12.07 -16.65 -1.71
C ASN A 126 10.67 -16.33 -1.25
N VAL A 127 10.53 -15.27 -0.45
CA VAL A 127 9.24 -14.70 -0.02
C VAL A 127 9.17 -13.26 -0.52
N LEU A 128 8.21 -12.98 -1.39
CA LEU A 128 8.15 -11.78 -2.19
C LEU A 128 6.78 -11.08 -2.10
N GLY A 129 6.78 -9.77 -2.33
CA GLY A 129 5.59 -8.98 -2.57
C GLY A 129 4.55 -9.02 -1.45
N PRO A 130 4.94 -8.73 -0.19
CA PRO A 130 4.00 -8.72 0.92
C PRO A 130 2.86 -7.73 0.67
N ASN A 131 1.65 -8.09 1.12
CA ASN A 131 0.50 -7.19 1.19
C ASN A 131 -0.27 -7.45 2.48
N PHE A 132 -0.11 -6.56 3.45
CA PHE A 132 -0.86 -6.59 4.69
C PHE A 132 -2.24 -6.00 4.51
N VAL A 133 -3.25 -6.72 4.96
CA VAL A 133 -4.63 -6.24 5.02
C VAL A 133 -5.16 -6.43 6.44
N SER A 134 -5.88 -5.45 6.93
CA SER A 134 -6.44 -5.51 8.26
C SER A 134 -7.75 -4.73 8.35
N THR A 135 -8.74 -5.35 8.93
CA THR A 135 -10.01 -4.71 9.27
C THR A 135 -9.90 -3.78 10.49
N TYR A 136 -8.77 -3.83 11.20
CA TYR A 136 -8.48 -2.92 12.32
C TYR A 136 -7.92 -1.57 11.89
N THR A 137 -7.32 -1.51 10.70
CA THR A 137 -6.62 -0.33 10.19
C THR A 137 -7.31 0.33 9.02
N ASN A 138 -8.53 -0.12 8.68
CA ASN A 138 -9.29 0.33 7.50
C ASN A 138 -8.56 0.12 6.16
N THR A 139 -7.53 -0.72 6.11
CA THR A 139 -6.99 -1.20 4.84
C THR A 139 -8.02 -2.08 4.12
N ILE A 140 -8.92 -2.70 4.90
CA ILE A 140 -10.17 -3.27 4.41
C ILE A 140 -11.33 -2.67 5.20
N VAL A 141 -12.32 -2.16 4.49
CA VAL A 141 -13.54 -1.58 5.07
C VAL A 141 -14.47 -2.71 5.52
N THR A 142 -14.88 -2.67 6.79
CA THR A 142 -15.92 -3.58 7.32
C THR A 142 -17.02 -2.79 8.00
N TYR A 143 -18.25 -3.27 7.90
CA TYR A 143 -19.42 -2.67 8.54
C TYR A 143 -19.80 -3.44 9.81
N GLY A 144 -19.99 -2.70 10.90
CA GLY A 144 -20.48 -3.25 12.20
C GLY A 144 -19.41 -4.04 13.00
N ASP A 145 -19.85 -4.69 14.10
CA ASP A 145 -19.00 -5.50 14.99
C ASP A 145 -18.69 -6.89 14.43
N SER A 146 -18.32 -6.95 13.17
CA SER A 146 -17.97 -8.22 12.54
C SER A 146 -16.65 -8.78 13.07
N GLU A 147 -16.49 -10.04 12.85
CA GLU A 147 -15.23 -10.76 13.04
C GLU A 147 -14.09 -10.02 12.35
N LYS A 148 -13.29 -9.32 13.14
CA LYS A 148 -12.15 -8.57 12.62
C LYS A 148 -10.98 -9.51 12.40
N PHE A 149 -10.27 -9.30 11.30
CA PHE A 149 -9.08 -10.09 10.97
C PHE A 149 -7.91 -9.22 10.53
N SER A 150 -6.72 -9.79 10.58
CA SER A 150 -5.52 -9.31 9.90
C SER A 150 -4.97 -10.45 9.06
N ALA A 151 -4.41 -10.14 7.89
CA ALA A 151 -3.80 -11.13 7.02
C ALA A 151 -2.57 -10.56 6.30
N LEU A 152 -1.60 -11.43 6.06
CA LEU A 152 -0.47 -11.18 5.19
C LEU A 152 -0.62 -12.05 3.95
N PHE A 153 -0.77 -11.43 2.79
CA PHE A 153 -0.67 -12.07 1.49
C PHE A 153 0.74 -11.87 0.95
N TYR A 154 1.28 -12.88 0.29
CA TYR A 154 2.65 -12.87 -0.22
C TYR A 154 2.77 -13.89 -1.35
N ALA A 155 3.90 -13.92 -2.03
CA ALA A 155 4.25 -15.01 -2.93
C ALA A 155 5.51 -15.71 -2.45
N ASP A 156 5.59 -17.04 -2.63
CA ASP A 156 6.82 -17.79 -2.45
C ASP A 156 7.06 -18.77 -3.61
N ASP A 157 8.31 -19.21 -3.76
CA ASP A 157 8.74 -20.16 -4.77
C ASP A 157 9.07 -21.56 -4.21
N ALA A 158 8.62 -21.87 -3.00
CA ALA A 158 8.87 -23.15 -2.33
C ALA A 158 8.47 -24.38 -3.17
N SER A 159 7.51 -24.24 -4.08
CA SER A 159 7.04 -25.28 -5.01
C SER A 159 7.75 -25.26 -6.38
N GLY A 160 8.82 -24.48 -6.54
CA GLY A 160 9.54 -24.28 -7.80
C GLY A 160 8.93 -23.22 -8.72
N LYS A 161 7.79 -22.65 -8.35
CA LYS A 161 7.14 -21.51 -9.00
C LYS A 161 6.57 -20.56 -7.97
N LEU A 162 6.51 -19.28 -8.31
CA LEU A 162 5.86 -18.29 -7.45
C LEU A 162 4.37 -18.60 -7.29
N LYS A 163 3.93 -18.77 -6.06
CA LYS A 163 2.53 -18.98 -5.69
C LYS A 163 2.11 -17.97 -4.64
N ILE A 164 0.95 -17.37 -4.87
CA ILE A 164 0.34 -16.45 -3.89
C ILE A 164 -0.24 -17.27 -2.75
N LYS A 165 0.19 -16.95 -1.55
CA LYS A 165 -0.24 -17.57 -0.30
C LYS A 165 -0.70 -16.52 0.70
N TYR A 166 -1.28 -16.96 1.79
CA TYR A 166 -1.64 -16.10 2.89
C TYR A 166 -1.52 -16.81 4.24
N VAL A 167 -1.33 -16.00 5.26
CA VAL A 167 -1.56 -16.33 6.67
C VAL A 167 -2.52 -15.29 7.23
N SER A 168 -3.36 -15.70 8.17
CA SER A 168 -4.37 -14.80 8.74
C SER A 168 -4.58 -15.04 10.23
N ARG A 169 -5.05 -14.03 10.91
CA ARG A 169 -5.44 -14.08 12.31
C ARG A 169 -6.84 -13.52 12.48
N GLN A 170 -7.70 -14.31 13.11
CA GLN A 170 -9.03 -13.89 13.50
C GLN A 170 -8.98 -13.22 14.88
N GLY A 171 -9.58 -12.05 15.01
CA GLY A 171 -9.48 -11.28 16.23
C GLY A 171 -8.06 -10.70 16.48
N ARG A 172 -7.87 -10.05 17.62
CA ARG A 172 -6.57 -9.47 18.00
C ARG A 172 -5.63 -10.45 18.67
N THR A 173 -6.19 -11.45 19.34
CA THR A 173 -5.47 -12.42 20.18
C THR A 173 -5.51 -13.84 19.62
N GLY A 174 -6.14 -14.04 18.46
CA GLY A 174 -6.19 -15.33 17.78
C GLY A 174 -4.79 -15.77 17.32
N GLU A 175 -4.62 -17.07 17.13
CA GLU A 175 -3.43 -17.63 16.53
C GLU A 175 -3.33 -17.25 15.04
N ILE A 176 -2.12 -17.06 14.56
CA ILE A 176 -1.85 -16.88 13.13
C ILE A 176 -1.91 -18.26 12.48
N SER A 177 -2.72 -18.38 11.41
CA SER A 177 -2.86 -19.63 10.67
C SER A 177 -1.53 -20.10 10.06
N GLU A 178 -1.44 -21.37 9.74
CA GLU A 178 -0.39 -21.85 8.87
C GLU A 178 -0.56 -21.28 7.44
N PRO A 179 0.52 -21.20 6.65
CA PRO A 179 0.47 -20.75 5.26
C PRO A 179 -0.51 -21.57 4.41
N ALA A 180 -1.40 -20.89 3.70
CA ALA A 180 -2.37 -21.48 2.81
C ALA A 180 -2.25 -20.91 1.39
N ASN A 181 -2.41 -21.74 0.37
CA ASN A 181 -2.47 -21.28 -1.02
C ASN A 181 -3.72 -20.44 -1.26
N PHE A 182 -3.58 -19.38 -2.04
CA PHE A 182 -4.73 -18.67 -2.55
C PHE A 182 -5.13 -19.25 -3.91
N GLU A 183 -5.91 -20.32 -3.86
CA GLU A 183 -6.19 -21.20 -5.04
C GLU A 183 -6.74 -20.43 -6.25
N LEU A 184 -7.56 -19.39 -6.02
CA LEU A 184 -8.17 -18.61 -7.11
C LEU A 184 -7.17 -17.82 -7.94
N LEU A 185 -6.01 -17.47 -7.37
CA LEU A 185 -4.98 -16.69 -8.02
C LEU A 185 -3.89 -17.55 -8.66
N ASN A 186 -3.79 -18.82 -8.22
CA ASN A 186 -2.73 -19.73 -8.62
C ASN A 186 -3.23 -20.74 -9.67
N ASP A 187 -2.35 -21.09 -10.59
CA ASP A 187 -2.50 -22.19 -11.54
C ASP A 187 -1.14 -22.86 -11.78
N SER A 188 -0.86 -23.43 -12.95
CA SER A 188 0.44 -24.02 -13.29
C SER A 188 1.56 -23.00 -13.54
N HIS A 189 1.27 -21.69 -13.55
CA HIS A 189 2.19 -20.60 -13.84
C HIS A 189 2.66 -19.90 -12.59
N ASN A 190 3.56 -18.91 -12.73
CA ASN A 190 3.92 -18.01 -11.66
C ASN A 190 2.79 -17.00 -11.41
N SER A 191 2.51 -16.74 -10.14
CA SER A 191 1.59 -15.69 -9.68
C SER A 191 2.20 -15.00 -8.48
N ALA A 192 2.24 -13.66 -8.48
CA ALA A 192 2.91 -12.89 -7.44
C ALA A 192 2.30 -11.48 -7.25
N TYR A 193 2.75 -10.80 -6.21
CA TYR A 193 2.47 -9.40 -5.91
C TYR A 193 0.97 -9.08 -5.79
N PRO A 194 0.25 -9.75 -4.90
CA PRO A 194 -1.17 -9.45 -4.69
C PRO A 194 -1.36 -8.04 -4.13
N SER A 195 -2.42 -7.36 -4.58
CA SER A 195 -2.88 -6.07 -4.07
C SER A 195 -4.40 -6.10 -3.95
N ILE A 196 -4.90 -5.98 -2.74
CA ILE A 196 -6.32 -6.16 -2.43
C ILE A 196 -6.97 -4.80 -2.24
N SER A 197 -8.11 -4.58 -2.90
CA SER A 197 -8.89 -3.36 -2.74
C SER A 197 -9.43 -3.21 -1.32
N PRO A 198 -9.65 -1.98 -0.83
CA PRO A 198 -10.20 -1.76 0.52
C PRO A 198 -11.56 -2.41 0.77
N TYR A 199 -12.34 -2.64 -0.28
CA TYR A 199 -13.64 -3.30 -0.18
C TYR A 199 -13.56 -4.82 -0.36
N GLY A 200 -12.36 -5.37 -0.61
CA GLY A 200 -12.14 -6.79 -0.86
C GLY A 200 -12.92 -7.33 -2.07
N ASP A 201 -13.38 -6.45 -2.94
CA ASP A 201 -14.13 -6.75 -4.15
C ASP A 201 -13.25 -6.97 -5.37
N ARG A 202 -11.98 -6.54 -5.30
CA ARG A 202 -10.99 -6.72 -6.35
C ARG A 202 -9.64 -7.09 -5.76
N ILE A 203 -8.96 -8.01 -6.43
CA ILE A 203 -7.58 -8.39 -6.13
C ILE A 203 -6.80 -8.33 -7.43
N TYR A 204 -5.77 -7.49 -7.43
CA TYR A 204 -4.83 -7.39 -8.54
C TYR A 204 -3.58 -8.19 -8.21
N PHE A 205 -3.00 -8.82 -9.20
CA PHE A 205 -1.75 -9.58 -9.09
C PHE A 205 -1.09 -9.68 -10.45
N CYS A 206 0.17 -10.10 -10.52
CA CYS A 206 0.77 -10.42 -11.79
C CYS A 206 0.99 -11.93 -11.97
N SER A 207 0.92 -12.39 -13.21
CA SER A 207 1.14 -13.78 -13.57
C SER A 207 1.67 -13.90 -15.00
N ASP A 208 2.50 -14.93 -15.24
CA ASP A 208 3.02 -15.26 -16.57
C ASP A 208 2.16 -16.27 -17.34
N ARG A 209 0.90 -16.48 -16.92
CA ARG A 209 -0.06 -17.39 -17.56
C ARG A 209 -0.40 -17.04 -19.00
N GLY A 210 -0.15 -15.81 -19.40
CA GLY A 210 -0.33 -15.31 -20.77
C GLY A 210 0.92 -15.40 -21.63
N GLY A 211 2.06 -15.90 -21.09
CA GLY A 211 3.35 -16.02 -21.76
C GLY A 211 4.43 -15.10 -21.18
N ASN A 212 4.10 -13.88 -20.84
CA ASN A 212 4.89 -12.93 -20.06
C ASN A 212 4.11 -12.52 -18.79
N PHE A 213 4.77 -11.85 -17.86
CA PHE A 213 4.05 -11.33 -16.71
C PHE A 213 3.15 -10.16 -17.11
N ASP A 214 1.87 -10.34 -16.85
CA ASP A 214 0.81 -9.35 -17.03
C ASP A 214 0.05 -9.13 -15.72
N ILE A 215 -0.68 -8.02 -15.64
CA ILE A 215 -1.55 -7.72 -14.51
C ILE A 215 -2.91 -8.37 -14.73
N TYR A 216 -3.35 -9.11 -13.72
CA TYR A 216 -4.66 -9.77 -13.65
C TYR A 216 -5.52 -9.17 -12.55
N GLU A 217 -6.82 -9.22 -12.75
CA GLU A 217 -7.84 -8.78 -11.80
C GLU A 217 -8.78 -9.95 -11.48
N LEU A 218 -8.88 -10.29 -10.21
CA LEU A 218 -9.96 -11.10 -9.66
C LEU A 218 -11.02 -10.15 -9.11
N THR A 219 -12.24 -10.22 -9.63
CA THR A 219 -13.38 -9.44 -9.12
C THR A 219 -14.34 -10.37 -8.38
N ILE A 220 -14.69 -9.98 -7.15
CA ILE A 220 -15.64 -10.68 -6.28
C ILE A 220 -16.88 -9.79 -6.16
N PRO A 221 -18.03 -10.16 -6.76
CA PRO A 221 -19.25 -9.38 -6.60
C PRO A 221 -19.67 -9.32 -5.13
N ARG A 222 -19.88 -8.09 -4.62
CA ARG A 222 -20.27 -7.85 -3.22
C ARG A 222 -21.49 -6.94 -3.14
N GLY A 223 -22.38 -7.26 -2.23
CA GLY A 223 -23.44 -6.33 -1.82
C GLY A 223 -22.86 -5.15 -1.04
N SER A 224 -23.47 -3.98 -1.14
CA SER A 224 -22.98 -2.73 -0.50
C SER A 224 -22.83 -2.82 1.03
N SER A 225 -23.50 -3.78 1.69
CA SER A 225 -23.42 -4.05 3.13
C SER A 225 -22.75 -5.39 3.46
N GLU A 226 -22.22 -6.08 2.47
CA GLU A 226 -21.57 -7.37 2.69
C GLU A 226 -20.21 -7.17 3.37
N ARG A 227 -20.01 -7.91 4.45
CA ARG A 227 -18.78 -7.87 5.22
C ARG A 227 -17.67 -8.62 4.50
N VAL A 228 -16.46 -8.09 4.55
CA VAL A 228 -15.27 -8.82 4.10
C VAL A 228 -14.81 -9.75 5.22
N THR A 229 -14.70 -11.02 4.92
CA THR A 229 -14.13 -12.06 5.79
C THR A 229 -13.05 -12.81 5.02
N MET A 230 -12.16 -13.51 5.72
CA MET A 230 -11.16 -14.36 5.05
C MET A 230 -11.83 -15.41 4.18
N GLU A 231 -12.96 -15.98 4.63
CA GLU A 231 -13.68 -17.00 3.87
C GLU A 231 -14.21 -16.45 2.54
N ASN A 232 -14.97 -15.34 2.57
CA ASN A 232 -15.55 -14.81 1.34
C ASN A 232 -14.53 -14.05 0.45
N LEU A 233 -13.35 -13.76 0.96
CA LEU A 233 -12.23 -13.25 0.18
C LEU A 233 -11.50 -14.37 -0.57
N THR A 234 -11.25 -15.50 0.09
CA THR A 234 -10.47 -16.61 -0.47
C THR A 234 -11.32 -17.70 -1.11
N LYS A 235 -12.61 -17.81 -0.74
CA LYS A 235 -13.58 -18.77 -1.26
C LYS A 235 -14.94 -18.11 -1.55
N PRO A 236 -14.99 -17.09 -2.43
CA PRO A 236 -16.22 -16.42 -2.77
C PRO A 236 -17.18 -17.35 -3.50
N LYS A 237 -18.49 -17.10 -3.40
CA LYS A 237 -19.52 -17.85 -4.11
C LYS A 237 -19.45 -17.68 -5.62
N SER A 238 -19.00 -16.54 -6.08
CA SER A 238 -18.79 -16.22 -7.50
C SER A 238 -17.64 -15.22 -7.64
N PHE A 239 -16.95 -15.31 -8.75
CA PHE A 239 -15.87 -14.38 -9.10
C PHE A 239 -15.67 -14.35 -10.62
N THR A 240 -14.96 -13.33 -11.09
CA THR A 240 -14.41 -13.30 -12.45
C THR A 240 -12.90 -13.05 -12.36
N LEU A 241 -12.15 -13.69 -13.24
CA LEU A 241 -10.71 -13.50 -13.37
C LEU A 241 -10.41 -13.10 -14.82
N ARG A 242 -9.73 -11.96 -15.00
CA ARG A 242 -9.34 -11.48 -16.31
C ARG A 242 -7.95 -10.88 -16.31
N LYS A 243 -7.28 -10.90 -17.45
CA LYS A 243 -6.16 -10.01 -17.74
C LYS A 243 -6.67 -8.58 -17.82
N VAL A 244 -5.92 -7.62 -17.29
CA VAL A 244 -6.23 -6.19 -17.39
C VAL A 244 -5.54 -5.64 -18.62
N GLU A 245 -6.20 -5.75 -19.78
CA GLU A 245 -5.62 -5.38 -21.08
C GLU A 245 -5.18 -3.92 -21.13
N GLU A 246 -5.89 -3.04 -20.42
CA GLU A 246 -5.58 -1.60 -20.38
C GLU A 246 -4.22 -1.31 -19.71
N LEU A 247 -3.77 -2.19 -18.81
CA LEU A 247 -2.51 -2.06 -18.09
C LEU A 247 -1.39 -2.90 -18.71
N SER A 248 -1.73 -3.87 -19.54
CA SER A 248 -0.81 -4.85 -20.09
C SER A 248 -0.13 -4.36 -21.36
N SER A 249 1.06 -4.88 -21.63
CA SER A 249 1.87 -4.61 -22.81
C SER A 249 2.45 -5.93 -23.39
N PRO A 250 3.14 -5.90 -24.56
CA PRO A 250 3.89 -7.08 -25.04
C PRO A 250 5.10 -7.43 -24.17
N PHE A 251 5.39 -6.64 -23.15
CA PHE A 251 6.51 -6.77 -22.23
C PHE A 251 6.02 -7.22 -20.85
N GLU A 252 6.89 -7.21 -19.85
CA GLU A 252 6.52 -7.60 -18.50
C GLU A 252 5.90 -6.44 -17.73
N ASP A 253 4.71 -6.68 -17.19
CA ASP A 253 3.94 -5.75 -16.36
C ASP A 253 3.72 -6.39 -14.98
N LYS A 254 4.40 -5.86 -13.96
CA LYS A 254 4.52 -6.50 -12.64
C LYS A 254 4.14 -5.58 -11.49
N CYS A 255 4.02 -6.17 -10.32
CA CYS A 255 3.95 -5.48 -9.03
C CYS A 255 2.82 -4.45 -8.93
N PRO A 256 1.57 -4.79 -9.31
CA PRO A 256 0.46 -3.86 -9.15
C PRO A 256 0.26 -3.49 -7.68
N TYR A 257 0.02 -2.20 -7.41
CA TYR A 257 -0.38 -1.72 -6.11
C TYR A 257 -1.50 -0.70 -6.25
N LEU A 258 -2.63 -0.98 -5.60
CA LEU A 258 -3.83 -0.16 -5.65
C LEU A 258 -3.93 0.75 -4.42
N ASN A 259 -4.12 2.05 -4.64
CA ASN A 259 -4.57 2.98 -3.61
C ASN A 259 -5.76 3.80 -4.16
N GLY A 260 -6.94 3.60 -3.57
CA GLY A 260 -8.17 4.21 -4.08
C GLY A 260 -8.43 3.83 -5.55
N ASN A 261 -8.46 4.80 -6.42
CA ASN A 261 -8.62 4.64 -7.86
C ASN A 261 -7.30 4.71 -8.64
N THR A 262 -6.17 4.76 -7.95
CA THR A 262 -4.85 4.84 -8.57
C THR A 262 -4.13 3.50 -8.45
N MET A 263 -3.67 2.98 -9.58
CA MET A 263 -2.77 1.84 -9.67
C MET A 263 -1.36 2.34 -9.98
N VAL A 264 -0.37 1.88 -9.22
CA VAL A 264 1.04 1.97 -9.60
C VAL A 264 1.56 0.56 -9.85
N PHE A 265 2.46 0.44 -10.82
CA PHE A 265 3.04 -0.85 -11.20
C PHE A 265 4.38 -0.66 -11.88
N THR A 266 5.05 -1.74 -12.17
CA THR A 266 6.39 -1.78 -12.79
C THR A 266 6.28 -2.42 -14.17
N SER A 267 6.93 -1.84 -15.17
CA SER A 267 6.94 -2.37 -16.53
C SER A 267 8.26 -2.09 -17.24
N ASN A 268 8.72 -3.04 -18.05
CA ASN A 268 9.84 -2.85 -18.97
C ASN A 268 9.40 -2.61 -20.42
N ARG A 269 8.18 -2.01 -20.56
CA ARG A 269 7.64 -1.63 -21.88
C ARG A 269 8.53 -0.63 -22.60
N SER A 270 8.54 -0.68 -23.93
CA SER A 270 9.33 0.26 -24.73
C SER A 270 8.90 1.71 -24.48
N GLY A 271 9.90 2.63 -24.56
CA GLY A 271 9.70 4.05 -24.32
C GLY A 271 9.82 4.47 -22.85
N GLY A 272 10.33 3.60 -21.99
CA GLY A 272 10.77 3.91 -20.63
C GLY A 272 12.15 4.58 -20.59
N GLU A 273 12.64 4.80 -19.37
CA GLU A 273 13.95 5.44 -19.12
C GLU A 273 15.06 4.41 -18.91
N GLY A 274 14.71 3.19 -18.46
CA GLY A 274 15.66 2.16 -18.10
C GLY A 274 15.21 0.73 -18.40
N GLY A 275 15.50 -0.17 -17.47
CA GLY A 275 15.03 -1.55 -17.49
C GLY A 275 13.56 -1.62 -17.12
N PHE A 276 13.29 -1.73 -15.83
CA PHE A 276 11.93 -1.62 -15.29
C PHE A 276 11.66 -0.21 -14.78
N ASP A 277 10.61 0.40 -15.29
CA ASP A 277 10.14 1.73 -14.89
C ASP A 277 8.82 1.66 -14.11
N ILE A 278 8.57 2.64 -13.27
CA ILE A 278 7.29 2.82 -12.59
C ILE A 278 6.31 3.53 -13.53
N TYR A 279 5.12 2.95 -13.63
CA TYR A 279 3.96 3.50 -14.32
C TYR A 279 2.79 3.64 -13.36
N TYR A 280 1.86 4.53 -13.68
CA TYR A 280 0.59 4.64 -12.98
C TYR A 280 -0.59 4.75 -13.94
N SER A 281 -1.75 4.36 -13.46
CA SER A 281 -3.03 4.46 -14.16
C SER A 281 -4.14 4.76 -13.17
N THR A 282 -5.26 5.27 -13.67
CA THR A 282 -6.40 5.65 -12.87
C THR A 282 -7.65 4.95 -13.34
N TYR A 283 -8.48 4.52 -12.39
CA TYR A 283 -9.72 3.83 -12.65
C TYR A 283 -10.89 4.80 -12.65
N THR A 284 -11.53 4.98 -13.82
CA THR A 284 -12.64 5.90 -13.99
C THR A 284 -13.68 5.29 -14.93
N ASN A 285 -14.95 5.41 -14.56
CA ASN A 285 -16.07 4.93 -15.37
C ASN A 285 -15.94 3.43 -15.75
N GLY A 286 -15.45 2.61 -14.82
CA GLY A 286 -15.37 1.16 -15.02
C GLY A 286 -14.16 0.66 -15.80
N ARG A 287 -13.18 1.50 -16.10
CA ARG A 287 -11.96 1.13 -16.85
C ARG A 287 -10.71 1.84 -16.33
N TRP A 288 -9.56 1.25 -16.59
CA TRP A 288 -8.27 1.88 -16.37
C TRP A 288 -7.91 2.83 -17.52
N SER A 289 -7.28 3.95 -17.18
CA SER A 289 -6.66 4.83 -18.17
C SER A 289 -5.44 4.14 -18.80
N GLN A 290 -4.97 4.66 -19.95
CA GLN A 290 -3.65 4.25 -20.45
C GLN A 290 -2.59 4.55 -19.39
N PRO A 291 -1.62 3.62 -19.18
CA PRO A 291 -0.52 3.82 -18.26
C PRO A 291 0.34 5.04 -18.60
N VAL A 292 0.71 5.78 -17.58
CA VAL A 292 1.59 6.95 -17.69
C VAL A 292 2.89 6.63 -16.98
N ASN A 293 4.03 6.86 -17.68
CA ASN A 293 5.36 6.74 -17.09
C ASN A 293 5.52 7.79 -15.97
N ALA A 294 6.05 7.42 -14.81
CA ALA A 294 6.25 8.32 -13.67
C ALA A 294 7.32 9.41 -13.92
N GLY A 295 8.03 9.34 -15.05
CA GLY A 295 8.95 10.34 -15.57
C GLY A 295 10.36 10.28 -14.96
N GLN A 296 11.29 10.98 -15.60
CA GLN A 296 12.74 10.93 -15.34
C GLN A 296 13.16 11.32 -13.92
N ARG A 297 12.29 11.97 -13.16
CA ARG A 297 12.56 12.26 -11.75
C ARG A 297 12.51 11.00 -10.89
N ILE A 298 11.66 10.05 -11.25
CA ILE A 298 11.43 8.79 -10.54
C ILE A 298 12.15 7.65 -11.25
N ASN A 299 11.88 7.50 -12.52
CA ASN A 299 12.49 6.48 -13.36
C ASN A 299 13.87 6.92 -13.86
N THR A 300 14.80 5.97 -13.89
CA THR A 300 16.20 6.21 -14.29
C THR A 300 16.61 5.18 -15.34
N LYS A 301 17.86 5.18 -15.75
CA LYS A 301 18.41 4.13 -16.63
C LYS A 301 18.57 2.76 -15.95
N TYR A 302 18.26 2.67 -14.68
CA TYR A 302 18.29 1.48 -13.83
C TYR A 302 16.89 0.91 -13.66
N ASP A 303 16.73 -0.08 -12.79
CA ASP A 303 15.44 -0.66 -12.47
C ASP A 303 14.76 0.11 -11.32
N GLU A 304 13.51 0.47 -11.51
CA GLU A 304 12.60 0.94 -10.48
C GLU A 304 11.48 -0.09 -10.29
N TYR A 305 11.38 -0.62 -9.09
CA TYR A 305 10.62 -1.84 -8.86
C TYR A 305 9.69 -1.75 -7.64
N ARG A 306 8.54 -2.44 -7.72
CA ARG A 306 7.57 -2.60 -6.62
C ARG A 306 7.19 -1.27 -5.96
N PRO A 307 6.58 -0.31 -6.68
CA PRO A 307 6.05 0.89 -6.07
C PRO A 307 4.87 0.55 -5.16
N ILE A 308 4.78 1.24 -4.01
CA ILE A 308 3.60 1.25 -3.14
C ILE A 308 3.21 2.67 -2.83
N LEU A 309 1.92 2.90 -2.57
CA LEU A 309 1.36 4.19 -2.18
C LEU A 309 0.79 4.09 -0.77
N PRO A 310 1.58 4.36 0.27
CA PRO A 310 1.07 4.43 1.63
C PRO A 310 -0.06 5.46 1.76
N ASN A 311 -1.12 5.11 2.48
CA ASN A 311 -2.22 6.04 2.73
C ASN A 311 -1.85 7.01 3.87
N LEU A 312 -1.24 8.12 3.52
CA LEU A 312 -0.98 9.25 4.42
C LEU A 312 -1.90 10.41 4.00
N ASN A 313 -3.07 10.48 4.62
CA ASN A 313 -4.19 11.36 4.22
C ASN A 313 -3.94 12.87 4.35
N ASN A 314 -2.76 13.28 4.83
CA ASN A 314 -2.47 14.67 5.17
C ASN A 314 -1.67 15.42 4.10
N PHE A 315 -1.46 14.84 2.93
CA PHE A 315 -0.62 15.42 1.89
C PHE A 315 -1.32 15.50 0.54
N SER A 316 -0.96 16.51 -0.26
CA SER A 316 -1.48 16.71 -1.63
C SER A 316 -0.86 15.80 -2.69
N TYR A 317 0.12 14.99 -2.29
CA TYR A 317 0.75 13.96 -3.12
C TYR A 317 0.66 12.62 -2.42
N TYR A 318 0.59 11.54 -3.18
CA TYR A 318 0.76 10.20 -2.63
C TYR A 318 2.24 9.99 -2.27
N PRO A 319 2.60 9.72 -1.01
CA PRO A 319 3.92 9.19 -0.73
C PRO A 319 4.06 7.85 -1.46
N MET A 320 5.15 7.69 -2.18
CA MET A 320 5.47 6.46 -2.88
C MET A 320 6.78 5.92 -2.33
N ILE A 321 6.77 4.65 -1.93
CA ILE A 321 7.99 3.89 -1.63
C ILE A 321 8.19 2.90 -2.77
N PHE A 322 9.42 2.76 -3.23
CA PHE A 322 9.79 1.84 -4.30
C PHE A 322 11.21 1.35 -4.09
N SER A 323 11.61 0.33 -4.84
CA SER A 323 12.98 -0.19 -4.81
C SER A 323 13.70 0.19 -6.08
N SER A 324 15.01 0.42 -6.01
CA SER A 324 15.83 0.65 -7.21
C SER A 324 17.27 0.21 -6.96
N ASP A 325 17.92 -0.26 -8.03
CA ASP A 325 19.35 -0.59 -8.06
C ASP A 325 20.22 0.58 -8.58
N ARG A 326 19.65 1.81 -8.52
CA ARG A 326 20.37 3.03 -8.90
C ARG A 326 21.61 3.26 -8.02
N PRO A 327 22.67 3.90 -8.57
CA PRO A 327 23.88 4.21 -7.80
C PRO A 327 23.59 5.12 -6.59
N GLY A 328 24.41 4.97 -5.56
CA GLY A 328 24.33 5.78 -4.32
C GLY A 328 23.49 5.12 -3.23
N GLY A 329 23.07 3.88 -3.44
CA GLY A 329 22.50 3.02 -2.41
C GLY A 329 23.56 2.32 -1.55
N GLN A 330 23.11 1.42 -0.68
CA GLN A 330 23.95 0.61 0.20
C GLN A 330 24.18 -0.80 -0.36
N GLY A 331 23.20 -1.35 -1.07
CA GLY A 331 23.20 -2.69 -1.62
C GLY A 331 23.00 -2.74 -3.14
N GLY A 332 22.42 -3.82 -3.62
CA GLY A 332 21.94 -3.93 -5.00
C GLY A 332 20.65 -3.14 -5.15
N PHE A 333 19.52 -3.72 -4.75
CA PHE A 333 18.27 -2.97 -4.61
C PHE A 333 18.18 -2.33 -3.24
N ASP A 334 17.85 -1.06 -3.22
CA ASP A 334 17.55 -0.27 -2.01
C ASP A 334 16.13 0.30 -2.06
N LEU A 335 15.57 0.61 -0.90
CA LEU A 335 14.29 1.31 -0.76
C LEU A 335 14.50 2.82 -0.91
N TYR A 336 13.63 3.44 -1.69
CA TYR A 336 13.57 4.88 -1.91
C TYR A 336 12.16 5.40 -1.64
N MET A 337 12.05 6.69 -1.32
CA MET A 337 10.78 7.38 -1.13
C MET A 337 10.73 8.65 -1.96
N THR A 338 9.55 8.97 -2.50
CA THR A 338 9.26 10.23 -3.21
C THR A 338 7.77 10.53 -3.13
N GLY A 339 7.36 11.71 -3.65
CA GLY A 339 5.95 12.04 -3.86
C GLY A 339 5.51 11.74 -5.29
N LEU A 340 4.43 11.01 -5.47
CA LEU A 340 3.69 10.93 -6.72
C LEU A 340 2.58 11.97 -6.67
N LYS A 341 2.51 12.86 -7.67
CA LYS A 341 1.48 13.90 -7.70
C LYS A 341 0.10 13.25 -7.76
N GLU A 342 -0.79 13.66 -6.86
CA GLU A 342 -2.19 13.26 -6.93
C GLU A 342 -2.79 13.76 -8.25
N ILE A 343 -3.40 12.86 -8.98
CA ILE A 343 -4.08 13.22 -10.23
C ILE A 343 -5.44 13.76 -9.81
N GLN A 344 -5.56 15.09 -9.87
CA GLN A 344 -6.85 15.76 -9.67
C GLN A 344 -7.75 15.44 -10.85
N TRP A 345 -8.97 14.99 -10.56
CA TRP A 345 -10.05 14.70 -11.50
C TRP A 345 -10.81 15.96 -11.93
#